data_145b6305f9c68544b1f65664ce2c9744
#
_entry.id   145b6305f9c68544b1f65664ce2c9744
#
_cell.length_a   1.000
_cell.length_b   1.000
_cell.length_c   1.000
_cell.angle_alpha   90.00
_cell.angle_beta   90.00
_cell.angle_gamma   90.00
#
_symmetry.space_group_name_H-M   'P 1'
#
loop_
_entity.id
_entity.type
_entity.pdbx_description
1 polymer ?
#
loop_
_entity_poly.entity_id
_entity_poly.type
_entity_poly.pdbx_seq_one_letter_code
_entity_poly.pdbx_strand_id
1 'polypeptide(L)'
;ARIVRRGQLYPQLLLRGGVVARRRGLADCKAVDLCTGTGIIPLILSYKTNCSRIYGVEVQQNSYERAVRSVQRNGLQARVQFFRSDVKDFCSGQGVCLRDSVDVVTCNPPYTQGQGGLTNANSAKTIARHETTAGLADFVQCAAQLLKPKGSFFMVHRPARLVDICVAGRTYGLEPKELCLVSPKEGEIPNILLVHMVKGGGKELKLLKPLAVYEADGSFTARLRKCYE
;
A
#
# COMPACT_ATOMS: atom_id res chain seq x y z
N ALA A 1 -4.63 -1.98 25.87
CA ALA A 1 -4.89 -2.39 24.49
C ALA A 1 -5.03 -1.12 23.63
N ARG A 2 -4.00 -0.77 22.84
CA ARG A 2 -4.07 0.38 21.94
C ARG A 2 -4.95 -0.02 20.77
N ILE A 3 -6.04 0.72 20.58
CA ILE A 3 -6.97 0.59 19.46
C ILE A 3 -6.17 0.85 18.17
N VAL A 4 -5.79 -0.20 17.48
CA VAL A 4 -5.23 -0.12 16.12
C VAL A 4 -6.39 0.33 15.22
N ARG A 5 -6.34 1.56 14.73
CA ARG A 5 -7.39 2.10 13.84
C ARG A 5 -7.48 1.20 12.60
N ARG A 6 -8.72 0.86 12.17
CA ARG A 6 -9.02 -0.08 11.07
C ARG A 6 -8.17 0.11 9.79
N GLY A 7 -7.70 1.31 9.48
CA GLY A 7 -6.82 1.57 8.33
C GLY A 7 -5.36 1.14 8.49
N GLN A 8 -4.92 0.72 9.68
CA GLN A 8 -3.53 0.32 9.95
C GLN A 8 -3.30 -1.20 9.90
N LEU A 9 -4.38 -1.99 9.78
CA LEU A 9 -4.33 -3.46 9.73
C LEU A 9 -3.86 -4.02 8.39
N TYR A 10 -4.20 -3.36 7.29
CA TYR A 10 -4.07 -3.89 5.94
C TYR A 10 -2.65 -3.88 5.36
N PRO A 11 -1.77 -2.94 5.69
CA PRO A 11 -0.41 -2.95 5.17
C PRO A 11 0.38 -4.22 5.51
N GLN A 12 0.15 -4.77 6.70
CA GLN A 12 0.86 -5.98 7.16
C GLN A 12 0.41 -7.24 6.42
N LEU A 13 -0.85 -7.27 5.96
CA LEU A 13 -1.37 -8.36 5.14
C LEU A 13 -0.73 -8.39 3.75
N LEU A 14 -0.46 -7.22 3.16
CA LEU A 14 0.26 -7.11 1.89
C LEU A 14 1.67 -7.69 1.98
N LEU A 15 2.34 -7.48 3.10
CA LEU A 15 3.74 -7.88 3.29
C LEU A 15 3.90 -9.39 3.51
N ARG A 16 2.89 -10.08 4.05
CA ARG A 16 2.92 -11.54 4.28
C ARG A 16 2.40 -12.40 3.12
N GLY A 17 1.79 -11.82 2.09
CA GLY A 17 1.35 -12.55 0.89
C GLY A 17 2.48 -13.25 0.11
N GLY A 18 3.68 -13.29 0.67
CA GLY A 18 4.75 -14.21 0.28
C GLY A 18 5.82 -13.62 -0.63
N VAL A 19 5.66 -12.43 -1.20
CA VAL A 19 6.65 -11.94 -2.19
C VAL A 19 7.70 -11.02 -1.55
N VAL A 20 7.33 -10.13 -0.64
CA VAL A 20 8.32 -9.30 0.05
C VAL A 20 9.13 -10.16 1.05
N ALA A 21 8.47 -11.10 1.73
CA ALA A 21 9.15 -12.02 2.65
C ALA A 21 10.04 -13.05 1.94
N ARG A 22 9.71 -13.50 0.72
CA ARG A 22 10.52 -14.45 -0.06
C ARG A 22 11.77 -13.83 -0.67
N ARG A 23 11.85 -12.51 -0.78
CA ARG A 23 13.04 -11.82 -1.28
C ARG A 23 14.08 -11.51 -0.19
N ARG A 24 14.17 -12.34 0.86
CA ARG A 24 15.16 -12.23 1.95
C ARG A 24 16.64 -12.23 1.51
N GLY A 25 16.93 -12.46 0.23
CA GLY A 25 18.29 -12.55 -0.30
C GLY A 25 18.74 -11.37 -1.16
N LEU A 26 17.93 -10.32 -1.36
CA LEU A 26 18.36 -9.16 -2.15
C LEU A 26 19.09 -8.16 -1.27
N ALA A 27 20.43 -8.20 -1.31
CA ALA A 27 21.22 -7.03 -0.98
C ALA A 27 20.76 -5.89 -1.93
N ASP A 28 20.48 -4.70 -1.35
CA ASP A 28 20.10 -3.49 -2.10
C ASP A 28 18.65 -3.40 -2.63
N CYS A 29 17.68 -4.04 -1.96
CA CYS A 29 16.25 -3.86 -2.26
C CYS A 29 15.80 -2.41 -2.00
N LYS A 30 15.09 -1.81 -2.97
CA LYS A 30 14.44 -0.49 -2.84
C LYS A 30 12.94 -0.66 -2.80
N ALA A 31 12.30 0.04 -1.87
CA ALA A 31 10.83 0.07 -1.75
C ALA A 31 10.29 1.50 -1.74
N VAL A 32 9.10 1.70 -2.31
CA VAL A 32 8.35 2.96 -2.27
C VAL A 32 6.93 2.70 -1.77
N ASP A 33 6.47 3.49 -0.81
CA ASP A 33 5.08 3.47 -0.33
C ASP A 33 4.37 4.75 -0.77
N LEU A 34 3.38 4.58 -1.65
CA LEU A 34 2.55 5.69 -2.15
C LEU A 34 1.37 5.92 -1.20
N CYS A 35 1.05 7.18 -0.92
CA CYS A 35 0.06 7.59 0.10
C CYS A 35 0.43 7.07 1.49
N THR A 36 1.67 7.31 1.90
CA THR A 36 2.26 6.69 3.08
C THR A 36 1.62 7.11 4.41
N GLY A 37 0.86 8.22 4.41
CA GLY A 37 0.24 8.76 5.61
C GLY A 37 1.29 9.08 6.68
N THR A 38 1.15 8.50 7.86
CA THR A 38 2.09 8.69 8.98
C THR A 38 3.33 7.81 8.92
N GLY A 39 3.59 7.15 7.78
CA GLY A 39 4.80 6.34 7.54
C GLY A 39 4.78 4.94 8.13
N ILE A 40 3.62 4.39 8.49
CA ILE A 40 3.54 3.08 9.15
C ILE A 40 4.04 1.94 8.27
N ILE A 41 3.76 1.96 6.95
CA ILE A 41 4.20 0.91 6.02
C ILE A 41 5.72 0.94 5.85
N PRO A 42 6.37 2.08 5.57
CA PRO A 42 7.84 2.20 5.58
C PRO A 42 8.51 1.72 6.85
N LEU A 43 7.94 2.03 8.04
CA LEU A 43 8.46 1.54 9.31
C LEU A 43 8.37 0.00 9.41
N ILE A 44 7.24 -0.59 9.03
CA ILE A 44 7.08 -2.05 9.02
C ILE A 44 8.03 -2.69 8.01
N LEU A 45 8.16 -2.11 6.80
CA LEU A 45 9.10 -2.59 5.79
C LEU A 45 10.54 -2.57 6.28
N SER A 46 10.96 -1.52 6.99
CA SER A 46 12.31 -1.42 7.55
C SER A 46 12.61 -2.51 8.56
N TYR A 47 11.59 -2.95 9.31
CA TYR A 47 11.72 -4.02 10.31
C TYR A 47 11.61 -5.43 9.72
N LYS A 48 10.67 -5.63 8.77
CA LYS A 48 10.34 -6.96 8.23
C LYS A 48 11.15 -7.36 6.98
N THR A 49 11.93 -6.45 6.40
CA THR A 49 12.68 -6.69 5.15
C THR A 49 14.12 -6.21 5.25
N ASN A 50 14.97 -6.71 4.33
CA ASN A 50 16.33 -6.25 4.17
C ASN A 50 16.46 -5.11 3.13
N CYS A 51 15.37 -4.37 2.82
CA CYS A 51 15.45 -3.25 1.91
C CYS A 51 16.44 -2.20 2.43
N SER A 52 17.41 -1.85 1.60
CA SER A 52 18.45 -0.87 1.92
C SER A 52 17.92 0.57 1.90
N ARG A 53 16.94 0.82 1.05
CA ARG A 53 16.28 2.13 0.89
C ARG A 53 14.77 1.96 0.83
N ILE A 54 14.07 2.71 1.64
CA ILE A 54 12.61 2.74 1.70
C ILE A 54 12.16 4.19 1.61
N TYR A 55 11.26 4.47 0.70
CA TYR A 55 10.73 5.80 0.46
C TYR A 55 9.24 5.83 0.72
N GLY A 56 8.73 6.94 1.24
CA GLY A 56 7.30 7.19 1.36
C GLY A 56 6.91 8.50 0.68
N VAL A 57 5.78 8.50 -0.02
CA VAL A 57 5.24 9.69 -0.69
C VAL A 57 3.93 10.07 -0.03
N GLU A 58 3.82 11.32 0.42
CA GLU A 58 2.65 11.86 1.10
C GLU A 58 2.42 13.32 0.71
N VAL A 59 1.19 13.64 0.32
CA VAL A 59 0.83 14.99 -0.09
C VAL A 59 0.50 15.89 1.11
N GLN A 60 -0.09 15.30 2.17
CA GLN A 60 -0.54 16.04 3.35
C GLN A 60 0.61 16.43 4.27
N GLN A 61 0.80 17.73 4.49
CA GLN A 61 1.86 18.27 5.36
C GLN A 61 1.88 17.62 6.75
N ASN A 62 0.74 17.60 7.44
CA ASN A 62 0.64 17.07 8.80
C ASN A 62 1.00 15.57 8.90
N SER A 63 0.62 14.78 7.91
CA SER A 63 0.92 13.35 7.84
C SER A 63 2.40 13.14 7.54
N TYR A 64 2.96 13.86 6.56
CA TYR A 64 4.37 13.86 6.22
C TYR A 64 5.26 14.20 7.44
N GLU A 65 4.97 15.28 8.17
CA GLU A 65 5.74 15.65 9.35
C GLU A 65 5.71 14.59 10.45
N ARG A 66 4.55 13.93 10.64
CA ARG A 66 4.44 12.81 11.59
C ARG A 66 5.28 11.62 11.14
N ALA A 67 5.31 11.32 9.85
CA ALA A 67 6.13 10.25 9.29
C ALA A 67 7.62 10.54 9.52
N VAL A 68 8.08 11.75 9.21
CA VAL A 68 9.48 12.18 9.45
C VAL A 68 9.85 12.05 10.93
N ARG A 69 9.01 12.56 11.84
CA ARG A 69 9.26 12.41 13.30
C ARG A 69 9.30 10.95 13.75
N SER A 70 8.46 10.09 13.16
CA SER A 70 8.45 8.66 13.49
C SER A 70 9.76 7.99 13.09
N VAL A 71 10.30 8.30 11.92
CA VAL A 71 11.60 7.77 11.45
C VAL A 71 12.75 8.27 12.34
N GLN A 72 12.75 9.55 12.70
CA GLN A 72 13.76 10.13 13.60
C GLN A 72 13.77 9.44 14.97
N ARG A 73 12.59 9.23 15.57
CA ARG A 73 12.45 8.57 16.89
C ARG A 73 12.90 7.10 16.88
N ASN A 74 12.89 6.45 15.73
CA ASN A 74 13.32 5.06 15.56
C ASN A 74 14.74 4.91 15.02
N GLY A 75 15.48 6.02 14.80
CA GLY A 75 16.86 5.98 14.29
C GLY A 75 16.99 5.44 12.86
N LEU A 76 15.94 5.60 12.02
CA LEU A 76 15.86 4.97 10.70
C LEU A 76 16.19 5.90 9.53
N GLN A 77 16.72 7.11 9.79
CA GLN A 77 16.96 8.15 8.77
C GLN A 77 17.90 7.70 7.65
N ALA A 78 18.83 6.80 7.95
CA ALA A 78 19.75 6.24 6.96
C ALA A 78 19.06 5.31 5.93
N ARG A 79 17.89 4.73 6.28
CA ARG A 79 17.17 3.74 5.45
C ARG A 79 15.84 4.24 4.94
N VAL A 80 15.14 5.10 5.68
CA VAL A 80 13.76 5.54 5.38
C VAL A 80 13.74 7.04 5.15
N GLN A 81 13.23 7.45 4.00
CA GLN A 81 13.09 8.85 3.59
C GLN A 81 11.67 9.11 3.10
N PHE A 82 11.15 10.31 3.36
CA PHE A 82 9.84 10.72 2.88
C PHE A 82 9.95 11.90 1.90
N PHE A 83 9.04 11.92 0.92
CA PHE A 83 8.83 13.00 0.00
C PHE A 83 7.43 13.59 0.21
N ARG A 84 7.36 14.91 0.34
CA ARG A 84 6.08 15.60 0.32
C ARG A 84 5.74 15.97 -1.12
N SER A 85 4.85 15.19 -1.74
CA SER A 85 4.46 15.37 -3.15
C SER A 85 3.11 14.73 -3.42
N ASP A 86 2.35 15.28 -4.39
CA ASP A 86 1.29 14.52 -5.05
C ASP A 86 1.93 13.42 -5.90
N VAL A 87 1.27 12.26 -6.01
CA VAL A 87 1.78 11.13 -6.79
C VAL A 87 1.93 11.45 -8.27
N LYS A 88 1.09 12.34 -8.82
CA LYS A 88 1.18 12.80 -10.22
C LYS A 88 2.49 13.53 -10.50
N ASP A 89 2.91 14.36 -9.55
CA ASP A 89 4.10 15.19 -9.69
C ASP A 89 5.37 14.45 -9.26
N PHE A 90 5.22 13.43 -8.40
CA PHE A 90 6.34 12.69 -7.86
C PHE A 90 7.19 12.05 -8.95
N CYS A 91 6.57 11.32 -9.86
CA CYS A 91 7.29 10.57 -10.90
C CYS A 91 7.91 11.46 -11.99
N SER A 92 7.42 12.69 -12.18
CA SER A 92 8.03 13.69 -13.07
C SER A 92 9.04 14.60 -12.38
N GLY A 93 9.00 14.66 -11.04
CA GLY A 93 9.87 15.48 -10.18
C GLY A 93 10.84 14.66 -9.35
N GLN A 94 10.64 14.66 -8.04
CA GLN A 94 11.55 14.05 -7.05
C GLN A 94 11.77 12.54 -7.23
N GLY A 95 10.80 11.83 -7.81
CA GLY A 95 10.86 10.38 -8.06
C GLY A 95 11.55 9.97 -9.35
N VAL A 96 11.96 10.91 -10.22
CA VAL A 96 12.61 10.61 -11.52
C VAL A 96 13.82 9.69 -11.35
N CYS A 97 14.64 9.91 -10.34
CA CYS A 97 15.83 9.11 -10.06
C CYS A 97 15.50 7.66 -9.60
N LEU A 98 14.24 7.38 -9.28
CA LEU A 98 13.77 6.06 -8.85
C LEU A 98 13.09 5.27 -9.98
N ARG A 99 12.95 5.84 -11.18
CA ARG A 99 12.35 5.13 -12.32
C ARG A 99 13.09 3.84 -12.63
N ASP A 100 12.32 2.78 -12.90
CA ASP A 100 12.82 1.46 -13.27
C ASP A 100 13.87 0.85 -12.31
N SER A 101 13.92 1.35 -11.07
CA SER A 101 14.92 0.93 -10.09
C SER A 101 14.35 0.34 -8.80
N VAL A 102 13.04 0.42 -8.60
CA VAL A 102 12.37 0.01 -7.36
C VAL A 102 11.94 -1.46 -7.46
N ASP A 103 12.20 -2.24 -6.41
CA ASP A 103 11.80 -3.65 -6.33
C ASP A 103 10.34 -3.82 -5.93
N VAL A 104 9.87 -2.99 -5.01
CA VAL A 104 8.55 -3.08 -4.40
C VAL A 104 7.91 -1.70 -4.30
N VAL A 105 6.68 -1.60 -4.77
CA VAL A 105 5.82 -0.45 -4.51
C VAL A 105 4.60 -0.91 -3.72
N THR A 106 4.25 -0.19 -2.66
CA THR A 106 3.02 -0.38 -1.88
C THR A 106 2.12 0.84 -2.02
N CYS A 107 0.80 0.64 -1.94
CA CYS A 107 -0.16 1.73 -1.99
C CYS A 107 -1.42 1.38 -1.19
N ASN A 108 -1.80 2.26 -0.27
CA ASN A 108 -3.10 2.24 0.38
C ASN A 108 -3.78 3.60 0.16
N PRO A 109 -4.32 3.86 -1.05
CA PRO A 109 -4.82 5.17 -1.41
C PRO A 109 -6.10 5.52 -0.64
N PRO A 110 -6.47 6.80 -0.57
CA PRO A 110 -7.78 7.18 -0.05
C PRO A 110 -8.87 6.57 -0.93
N TYR A 111 -9.86 5.90 -0.31
CA TYR A 111 -10.98 5.30 -1.03
C TYR A 111 -11.98 6.41 -1.41
N THR A 112 -11.72 7.15 -2.47
CA THR A 112 -12.68 8.11 -3.04
C THR A 112 -13.83 7.32 -3.64
N GLN A 113 -15.03 7.46 -3.05
CA GLN A 113 -16.25 7.05 -3.74
C GLN A 113 -16.46 8.05 -4.90
N GLY A 114 -16.65 7.55 -6.12
CA GLY A 114 -17.20 8.34 -7.21
C GLY A 114 -18.47 9.06 -6.72
N GLN A 115 -18.70 10.25 -7.22
CA GLN A 115 -19.79 11.16 -6.88
C GLN A 115 -21.07 10.45 -6.39
N GLY A 116 -21.46 10.61 -5.11
CA GLY A 116 -22.74 10.12 -4.62
C GLY A 116 -22.88 9.79 -3.14
N GLY A 117 -21.96 10.10 -2.27
CA GLY A 117 -22.13 9.87 -0.82
C GLY A 117 -22.19 11.16 -0.01
N LEU A 118 -23.20 11.30 0.87
CA LEU A 118 -23.34 12.37 1.85
C LEU A 118 -22.03 12.56 2.64
N THR A 119 -21.41 13.71 2.48
CA THR A 119 -20.15 14.06 3.11
C THR A 119 -20.41 14.69 4.47
N ASN A 120 -19.95 14.06 5.55
CA ASN A 120 -19.78 14.75 6.81
C ASN A 120 -18.57 15.71 6.68
N ALA A 121 -18.84 17.01 6.68
CA ALA A 121 -17.92 18.09 6.35
C ALA A 121 -16.69 18.25 7.28
N ASN A 122 -16.61 17.56 8.41
CA ASN A 122 -15.62 17.81 9.47
C ASN A 122 -14.69 16.64 9.82
N SER A 123 -14.45 15.67 8.92
CA SER A 123 -13.50 14.61 9.23
C SER A 123 -12.14 14.83 8.53
N ALA A 124 -11.04 14.50 9.22
CA ALA A 124 -9.69 14.49 8.63
C ALA A 124 -9.61 13.70 7.30
N LYS A 125 -10.58 12.80 7.07
CA LYS A 125 -10.75 12.06 5.81
C LYS A 125 -11.30 12.93 4.67
N THR A 126 -12.08 13.97 4.99
CA THR A 126 -12.64 14.92 3.99
C THR A 126 -11.55 15.87 3.52
N ILE A 127 -10.68 16.33 4.43
CA ILE A 127 -9.51 17.16 4.10
C ILE A 127 -8.53 16.36 3.21
N ALA A 128 -8.28 15.10 3.54
CA ALA A 128 -7.45 14.19 2.70
C ALA A 128 -7.97 14.03 1.26
N ARG A 129 -9.28 14.14 1.06
CA ARG A 129 -9.91 14.02 -0.27
C ARG A 129 -9.76 15.28 -1.12
N HIS A 130 -9.59 16.44 -0.50
CA HIS A 130 -9.44 17.72 -1.20
C HIS A 130 -7.97 18.05 -1.53
N GLU A 131 -7.00 17.43 -0.85
CA GLU A 131 -5.57 17.70 -1.05
C GLU A 131 -4.91 16.84 -2.13
N THR A 132 -5.52 15.71 -2.50
CA THR A 132 -5.03 14.90 -3.63
C THR A 132 -6.03 14.91 -4.78
N THR A 133 -5.54 15.25 -5.95
CA THR A 133 -6.30 15.15 -7.22
C THR A 133 -6.05 13.81 -7.92
N ALA A 134 -5.19 12.97 -7.38
CA ALA A 134 -4.81 11.70 -7.97
C ALA A 134 -5.92 10.66 -7.84
N GLY A 135 -6.22 9.99 -8.94
CA GLY A 135 -7.14 8.87 -9.03
C GLY A 135 -6.42 7.51 -9.00
N LEU A 136 -7.20 6.44 -9.08
CA LEU A 136 -6.67 5.07 -9.11
C LEU A 136 -5.62 4.86 -10.19
N ALA A 137 -5.87 5.36 -11.40
CA ALA A 137 -4.97 5.22 -12.54
C ALA A 137 -3.60 5.88 -12.28
N ASP A 138 -3.58 7.04 -11.63
CA ASP A 138 -2.34 7.77 -11.34
C ASP A 138 -1.44 6.99 -10.37
N PHE A 139 -2.01 6.33 -9.35
CA PHE A 139 -1.26 5.48 -8.43
C PHE A 139 -0.66 4.26 -9.13
N VAL A 140 -1.45 3.60 -9.99
CA VAL A 140 -1.01 2.43 -10.75
C VAL A 140 0.06 2.82 -11.77
N GLN A 141 -0.10 3.94 -12.48
CA GLN A 141 0.86 4.47 -13.42
C GLN A 141 2.18 4.82 -12.74
N CYS A 142 2.13 5.54 -11.62
CA CYS A 142 3.32 5.88 -10.85
C CYS A 142 4.05 4.62 -10.38
N ALA A 143 3.34 3.63 -9.84
CA ALA A 143 3.94 2.35 -9.45
C ALA A 143 4.64 1.66 -10.63
N ALA A 144 4.01 1.65 -11.81
CA ALA A 144 4.58 1.06 -13.01
C ALA A 144 5.86 1.77 -13.48
N GLN A 145 5.91 3.11 -13.35
CA GLN A 145 7.10 3.89 -13.71
C GLN A 145 8.27 3.67 -12.75
N LEU A 146 8.01 3.49 -11.47
CA LEU A 146 9.05 3.29 -10.45
C LEU A 146 9.63 1.87 -10.48
N LEU A 147 8.79 0.86 -10.72
CA LEU A 147 9.18 -0.54 -10.64
C LEU A 147 10.13 -0.92 -11.77
N LYS A 148 11.17 -1.67 -11.42
CA LYS A 148 11.99 -2.41 -12.39
C LYS A 148 11.21 -3.58 -13.01
N PRO A 149 11.64 -4.13 -14.17
CA PRO A 149 11.06 -5.36 -14.71
C PRO A 149 10.99 -6.46 -13.64
N LYS A 150 9.84 -7.15 -13.54
CA LYS A 150 9.53 -8.14 -12.50
C LYS A 150 9.45 -7.58 -11.08
N GLY A 151 9.45 -6.27 -10.91
CA GLY A 151 9.13 -5.61 -9.64
C GLY A 151 7.67 -5.83 -9.24
N SER A 152 7.39 -5.72 -7.94
CA SER A 152 6.10 -6.07 -7.34
C SER A 152 5.34 -4.84 -6.88
N PHE A 153 4.08 -4.72 -7.27
CA PHE A 153 3.15 -3.71 -6.77
C PHE A 153 2.10 -4.34 -5.86
N PHE A 154 1.92 -3.80 -4.68
CA PHE A 154 0.91 -4.22 -3.71
C PHE A 154 -0.05 -3.08 -3.44
N MET A 155 -1.35 -3.35 -3.60
CA MET A 155 -2.40 -2.35 -3.38
C MET A 155 -3.47 -2.88 -2.42
N VAL A 156 -3.91 -2.02 -1.52
CA VAL A 156 -5.12 -2.20 -0.71
C VAL A 156 -6.23 -1.34 -1.30
N HIS A 157 -7.42 -1.90 -1.50
CA HIS A 157 -8.56 -1.13 -2.00
C HIS A 157 -9.90 -1.76 -1.59
N ARG A 158 -11.01 -1.18 -2.05
CA ARG A 158 -12.35 -1.75 -1.93
C ARG A 158 -12.60 -2.80 -3.02
N PRO A 159 -13.30 -3.93 -2.73
CA PRO A 159 -13.63 -4.95 -3.74
C PRO A 159 -14.41 -4.42 -4.95
N ALA A 160 -15.26 -3.43 -4.74
CA ALA A 160 -16.03 -2.77 -5.81
C ALA A 160 -15.15 -2.15 -6.93
N ARG A 161 -13.86 -1.92 -6.65
CA ARG A 161 -12.92 -1.35 -7.65
C ARG A 161 -12.01 -2.42 -8.29
N LEU A 162 -12.29 -3.71 -8.06
CA LEU A 162 -11.45 -4.81 -8.56
C LEU A 162 -11.24 -4.72 -10.08
N VAL A 163 -12.30 -4.53 -10.83
CA VAL A 163 -12.23 -4.48 -12.31
C VAL A 163 -11.39 -3.28 -12.75
N ASP A 164 -11.64 -2.10 -12.19
CA ASP A 164 -10.88 -0.89 -12.50
C ASP A 164 -9.39 -1.05 -12.19
N ILE A 165 -9.07 -1.70 -11.07
CA ILE A 165 -7.69 -1.97 -10.64
C ILE A 165 -7.00 -2.91 -11.65
N CYS A 166 -7.67 -3.98 -12.08
CA CYS A 166 -7.12 -4.92 -13.05
C CYS A 166 -6.91 -4.27 -14.42
N VAL A 167 -7.88 -3.47 -14.88
CA VAL A 167 -7.78 -2.72 -16.15
C VAL A 167 -6.62 -1.73 -16.08
N ALA A 168 -6.56 -0.88 -15.04
CA ALA A 168 -5.46 0.06 -14.87
C ALA A 168 -4.10 -0.66 -14.78
N GLY A 169 -4.02 -1.78 -14.02
CA GLY A 169 -2.82 -2.59 -13.95
C GLY A 169 -2.31 -3.00 -15.33
N ARG A 170 -3.13 -3.64 -16.13
CA ARG A 170 -2.76 -4.09 -17.47
C ARG A 170 -2.44 -2.94 -18.43
N THR A 171 -3.17 -1.83 -18.34
CA THR A 171 -2.91 -0.63 -19.14
C THR A 171 -1.47 -0.13 -18.95
N TYR A 172 -0.95 -0.20 -17.72
CA TYR A 172 0.41 0.26 -17.40
C TYR A 172 1.44 -0.88 -17.26
N GLY A 173 1.13 -2.08 -17.74
CA GLY A 173 2.07 -3.22 -17.78
C GLY A 173 2.29 -3.91 -16.42
N LEU A 174 1.37 -3.72 -15.47
CA LEU A 174 1.33 -4.44 -14.20
C LEU A 174 0.30 -5.57 -14.27
N GLU A 175 0.75 -6.82 -14.36
CA GLU A 175 -0.14 -7.97 -14.43
C GLU A 175 -0.57 -8.42 -13.01
N PRO A 176 -1.88 -8.51 -12.72
CA PRO A 176 -2.38 -9.06 -11.46
C PRO A 176 -1.96 -10.53 -11.29
N LYS A 177 -1.35 -10.86 -10.14
CA LYS A 177 -0.82 -12.20 -9.84
C LYS A 177 -1.48 -12.86 -8.65
N GLU A 178 -1.84 -12.10 -7.64
CA GLU A 178 -2.51 -12.63 -6.46
C GLU A 178 -3.59 -11.67 -5.98
N LEU A 179 -4.68 -12.22 -5.48
CA LEU A 179 -5.81 -11.48 -4.93
C LEU A 179 -6.27 -12.14 -3.63
N CYS A 180 -6.47 -11.34 -2.59
CA CYS A 180 -7.06 -11.77 -1.33
C CYS A 180 -8.23 -10.85 -0.95
N LEU A 181 -9.38 -11.45 -0.68
CA LEU A 181 -10.53 -10.75 -0.12
C LEU A 181 -10.44 -10.79 1.41
N VAL A 182 -10.74 -9.67 2.05
CA VAL A 182 -10.72 -9.53 3.50
C VAL A 182 -12.09 -9.11 4.00
N SER A 183 -12.65 -9.89 4.92
CA SER A 183 -13.94 -9.67 5.57
C SER A 183 -13.74 -9.22 7.03
N PRO A 184 -14.67 -8.48 7.63
CA PRO A 184 -14.64 -8.21 9.07
C PRO A 184 -14.67 -9.50 9.89
N LYS A 185 -15.60 -10.43 9.58
CA LYS A 185 -15.72 -11.76 10.19
C LYS A 185 -15.90 -12.82 9.11
N GLU A 186 -15.71 -14.08 9.48
CA GLU A 186 -15.98 -15.21 8.59
C GLU A 186 -17.46 -15.22 8.17
N GLY A 187 -17.72 -15.47 6.89
CA GLY A 187 -19.07 -15.44 6.31
C GLY A 187 -19.62 -14.04 5.98
N GLU A 188 -18.99 -12.96 6.45
CA GLU A 188 -19.41 -11.61 6.09
C GLU A 188 -18.87 -11.19 4.71
N ILE A 189 -19.58 -10.24 4.08
CA ILE A 189 -19.19 -9.70 2.77
C ILE A 189 -17.81 -9.00 2.88
N PRO A 190 -16.85 -9.36 2.02
CA PRO A 190 -15.54 -8.72 2.00
C PRO A 190 -15.66 -7.21 1.75
N ASN A 191 -14.98 -6.43 2.55
CA ASN A 191 -14.97 -4.98 2.45
C ASN A 191 -13.59 -4.39 2.08
N ILE A 192 -12.57 -5.25 2.02
CA ILE A 192 -11.20 -4.92 1.58
C ILE A 192 -10.73 -5.95 0.57
N LEU A 193 -9.96 -5.45 -0.39
CA LEU A 193 -9.26 -6.18 -1.43
C LEU A 193 -7.76 -5.92 -1.31
N LEU A 194 -6.97 -6.98 -1.30
CA LEU A 194 -5.52 -6.94 -1.43
C LEU A 194 -5.14 -7.48 -2.81
N VAL A 195 -4.39 -6.71 -3.57
CA VAL A 195 -3.94 -7.10 -4.90
C VAL A 195 -2.43 -7.03 -4.98
N HIS A 196 -1.80 -8.08 -5.50
CA HIS A 196 -0.40 -8.11 -5.90
C HIS A 196 -0.31 -8.15 -7.42
N MET A 197 0.47 -7.24 -7.99
CA MET A 197 0.76 -7.17 -9.43
C MET A 197 2.26 -7.23 -9.67
N VAL A 198 2.66 -7.66 -10.86
CA VAL A 198 4.07 -7.75 -11.26
C VAL A 198 4.28 -7.04 -12.60
N LYS A 199 5.28 -6.15 -12.66
CA LYS A 199 5.65 -5.46 -13.91
C LYS A 199 6.18 -6.45 -14.94
N GLY A 200 5.53 -6.49 -16.11
CA GLY A 200 5.81 -7.46 -17.17
C GLY A 200 5.60 -8.91 -16.72
N GLY A 201 4.66 -9.15 -15.78
CA GLY A 201 4.25 -10.49 -15.36
C GLY A 201 3.56 -11.25 -16.50
N GLY A 202 3.68 -12.57 -16.51
CA GLY A 202 2.84 -13.45 -17.35
C GLY A 202 1.41 -13.47 -16.82
N LYS A 203 0.45 -13.85 -17.67
CA LYS A 203 -0.96 -14.06 -17.29
C LYS A 203 -1.06 -15.07 -16.14
N GLU A 204 -2.23 -15.27 -15.59
CA GLU A 204 -2.60 -16.12 -14.45
C GLU A 204 -2.70 -15.37 -13.12
N LEU A 205 -3.93 -15.27 -12.64
CA LEU A 205 -4.29 -14.70 -11.36
C LEU A 205 -4.58 -15.82 -10.36
N LYS A 206 -3.88 -15.83 -9.24
CA LYS A 206 -4.14 -16.75 -8.13
C LYS A 206 -5.06 -16.09 -7.09
N LEU A 207 -6.19 -16.72 -6.82
CA LEU A 207 -7.04 -16.34 -5.69
C LEU A 207 -6.48 -16.97 -4.41
N LEU A 208 -6.15 -16.14 -3.44
CA LEU A 208 -5.71 -16.57 -2.12
C LEU A 208 -6.93 -16.86 -1.24
N LYS A 209 -6.76 -17.76 -0.24
CA LYS A 209 -7.80 -18.01 0.75
C LYS A 209 -8.25 -16.69 1.38
N PRO A 210 -9.56 -16.37 1.41
CA PRO A 210 -10.07 -15.17 2.06
C PRO A 210 -9.61 -15.05 3.52
N LEU A 211 -9.49 -13.84 4.03
CA LEU A 211 -9.06 -13.55 5.38
C LEU A 211 -10.20 -12.90 6.17
N ALA A 212 -10.56 -13.45 7.32
CA ALA A 212 -11.39 -12.78 8.32
C ALA A 212 -10.48 -12.03 9.31
N VAL A 213 -10.89 -10.81 9.70
CA VAL A 213 -10.15 -9.98 10.66
C VAL A 213 -10.44 -10.41 12.09
N TYR A 214 -11.72 -10.61 12.42
CA TYR A 214 -12.18 -10.89 13.76
C TYR A 214 -12.82 -12.27 13.86
N GLU A 215 -12.61 -12.93 14.99
CA GLU A 215 -13.39 -14.09 15.46
C GLU A 215 -14.80 -13.63 15.89
N ALA A 216 -15.68 -14.57 16.21
CA ALA A 216 -17.04 -14.27 16.67
C ALA A 216 -17.04 -13.39 17.95
N ASP A 217 -16.09 -13.61 18.85
CA ASP A 217 -15.92 -12.86 20.10
C ASP A 217 -15.29 -11.46 19.93
N GLY A 218 -14.94 -11.08 18.71
CA GLY A 218 -14.29 -9.79 18.39
C GLY A 218 -12.78 -9.77 18.57
N SER A 219 -12.14 -10.85 18.96
CA SER A 219 -10.67 -10.99 18.97
C SER A 219 -10.15 -11.12 17.54
N PHE A 220 -8.86 -10.85 17.33
CA PHE A 220 -8.24 -11.07 16.01
C PHE A 220 -8.09 -12.55 15.71
N THR A 221 -8.37 -12.95 14.46
CA THR A 221 -8.15 -14.33 14.01
C THR A 221 -6.69 -14.75 14.16
N ALA A 222 -6.45 -16.04 14.42
CA ALA A 222 -5.09 -16.58 14.51
C ALA A 222 -4.26 -16.29 13.24
N ARG A 223 -4.91 -16.34 12.06
CA ARG A 223 -4.27 -16.03 10.78
C ARG A 223 -3.85 -14.56 10.70
N LEU A 224 -4.66 -13.64 11.20
CA LEU A 224 -4.32 -12.23 11.26
C LEU A 224 -3.19 -11.99 12.28
N ARG A 225 -3.26 -12.56 13.48
CA ARG A 225 -2.20 -12.44 14.50
C ARG A 225 -0.82 -12.81 13.95
N LYS A 226 -0.72 -13.93 13.22
CA LYS A 226 0.52 -14.31 12.53
C LYS A 226 1.06 -13.27 11.55
N CYS A 227 0.27 -12.33 11.07
CA CYS A 227 0.74 -11.23 10.23
C CYS A 227 1.48 -10.15 11.03
N TYR A 228 1.30 -10.09 12.35
CA TYR A 228 1.95 -9.13 13.24
C TYR A 228 3.24 -9.67 13.88
N GLU A 229 3.41 -10.98 13.95
CA GLU A 229 4.65 -11.66 14.35
C GLU A 229 5.69 -11.60 13.21
#